data_3b24bc074aa0bf2558c0fad2d408fb4d
#
_entry.id   3b24bc074aa0bf2558c0fad2d408fb4d
#
_cell.length_a   1.000
_cell.length_b   1.000
_cell.length_c   1.000
_cell.angle_alpha   90.00
_cell.angle_beta   90.00
_cell.angle_gamma   90.00
#
_symmetry.space_group_name_H-M   'P 1'
#
loop_
_entity.id
_entity.type
_entity.pdbx_description
1 polymer ?
#
loop_
_entity_poly.entity_id
_entity_poly.type
_entity_poly.pdbx_seq_one_letter_code
_entity_poly.pdbx_strand_id
1 'polypeptide(L)'
;HIFSPLFSFLGIKVLIITDIDSVKAENRTYSKGTKKTVYISCHPNDGTHTSNASIKSFFKDDGLIKSDKQFQLLVEMDSKNKIKDKTRIAYQIPENDGKYQASSFEDAFIALNKDFILKNKEGLNEYGALKEFDDSDIDNGDYYNFALKNIIKKSSFASSLLYFDSENDEEEKWKVPHYIEEGLLWLRDN
;
A
#
# COMPACT_ATOMS: atom_id res chain seq x y z
N HIS A 1 -6.50 13.27 -8.88
CA HIS A 1 -7.01 14.65 -8.67
C HIS A 1 -7.36 15.36 -9.99
N ILE A 2 -6.66 15.07 -11.07
CA ILE A 2 -6.90 15.69 -12.40
C ILE A 2 -8.33 15.41 -12.89
N PHE A 3 -8.85 14.21 -12.63
CA PHE A 3 -10.18 13.79 -13.07
C PHE A 3 -11.33 14.16 -12.10
N SER A 4 -11.05 14.72 -10.93
CA SER A 4 -12.11 15.06 -9.95
C SER A 4 -13.24 15.92 -10.52
N PRO A 5 -12.97 16.98 -11.32
CA PRO A 5 -14.06 17.76 -11.92
C PRO A 5 -14.96 16.96 -12.86
N LEU A 6 -14.35 16.02 -13.62
CA LEU A 6 -15.10 15.13 -14.52
C LEU A 6 -16.00 14.19 -13.74
N PHE A 7 -15.49 13.58 -12.68
CA PHE A 7 -16.28 12.66 -11.84
C PHE A 7 -17.45 13.38 -11.17
N SER A 8 -17.21 14.59 -10.64
CA SER A 8 -18.25 15.42 -10.06
C SER A 8 -19.31 15.81 -11.09
N PHE A 9 -18.90 16.18 -12.31
CA PHE A 9 -19.80 16.51 -13.41
C PHE A 9 -20.68 15.31 -13.82
N LEU A 10 -20.08 14.12 -13.93
CA LEU A 10 -20.78 12.89 -14.29
C LEU A 10 -21.68 12.36 -13.16
N GLY A 11 -21.47 12.82 -11.93
CA GLY A 11 -22.21 12.37 -10.76
C GLY A 11 -22.05 10.88 -10.43
N ILE A 12 -20.96 10.25 -10.92
CA ILE A 12 -20.67 8.84 -10.71
C ILE A 12 -19.99 8.58 -9.39
N LYS A 13 -20.13 7.35 -8.89
CA LYS A 13 -19.42 6.86 -7.71
C LYS A 13 -18.00 6.45 -8.12
N VAL A 14 -16.99 6.84 -7.34
CA VAL A 14 -15.57 6.66 -7.67
C VAL A 14 -14.81 6.07 -6.50
N LEU A 15 -14.07 5.01 -6.76
CA LEU A 15 -13.08 4.44 -5.84
C LEU A 15 -11.68 4.75 -6.35
N ILE A 16 -10.85 5.34 -5.49
CA ILE A 16 -9.42 5.58 -5.71
C ILE A 16 -8.65 4.58 -4.85
N ILE A 17 -8.00 3.61 -5.47
CA ILE A 17 -7.10 2.67 -4.77
C ILE A 17 -5.67 3.17 -4.99
N THR A 18 -4.90 3.33 -3.91
CA THR A 18 -3.54 3.87 -3.98
C THR A 18 -2.70 3.43 -2.78
N ASP A 19 -1.38 3.58 -2.85
CA ASP A 19 -0.51 3.33 -1.72
C ASP A 19 -0.44 4.54 -0.78
N ILE A 20 -0.16 4.31 0.52
CA ILE A 20 0.01 5.38 1.50
C ILE A 20 1.31 6.17 1.25
N ASP A 21 2.31 5.55 0.59
CA ASP A 21 3.59 6.16 0.20
C ASP A 21 4.25 6.94 1.34
N SER A 22 4.48 6.27 2.46
CA SER A 22 5.05 6.88 3.66
C SER A 22 6.50 7.32 3.46
N VAL A 23 6.82 8.53 3.91
CA VAL A 23 8.16 9.09 3.88
C VAL A 23 8.50 9.78 5.19
N LYS A 24 9.79 9.82 5.51
CA LYS A 24 10.34 10.62 6.60
C LYS A 24 11.28 11.70 6.09
N ALA A 25 11.30 12.84 6.79
CA ALA A 25 12.18 13.95 6.47
C ALA A 25 13.59 13.70 7.04
N GLU A 26 14.61 13.82 6.20
CA GLU A 26 16.02 13.82 6.61
C GLU A 26 16.71 15.11 6.20
N ASN A 27 17.48 15.70 7.11
CA ASN A 27 18.31 16.86 6.79
C ASN A 27 19.68 16.39 6.30
N ARG A 28 19.95 16.57 5.00
CA ARG A 28 21.25 16.25 4.38
C ARG A 28 22.10 17.50 4.20
N THR A 29 23.39 17.41 4.57
CA THR A 29 24.37 18.43 4.32
C THR A 29 25.17 18.05 3.07
N TYR A 30 25.17 18.92 2.08
CA TYR A 30 25.88 18.74 0.80
C TYR A 30 27.25 19.42 0.83
N SER A 31 28.11 19.11 -0.15
CA SER A 31 29.53 19.46 -0.26
C SER A 31 29.88 20.97 -0.26
N LYS A 32 28.94 21.87 -0.03
CA LYS A 32 29.17 23.30 0.16
C LYS A 32 28.52 23.87 1.43
N GLY A 33 28.25 22.98 2.42
CA GLY A 33 27.58 23.37 3.66
C GLY A 33 26.08 23.65 3.50
N THR A 34 25.51 23.47 2.32
CA THR A 34 24.08 23.65 2.06
C THR A 34 23.30 22.53 2.72
N LYS A 35 22.41 22.88 3.64
CA LYS A 35 21.47 21.94 4.26
C LYS A 35 20.20 21.88 3.43
N LYS A 36 19.72 20.66 3.12
CA LYS A 36 18.47 20.43 2.40
C LYS A 36 17.70 19.31 3.07
N THR A 37 16.41 19.52 3.31
CA THR A 37 15.50 18.45 3.73
C THR A 37 15.15 17.59 2.51
N VAL A 38 15.36 16.30 2.63
CA VAL A 38 14.94 15.27 1.65
C VAL A 38 13.93 14.33 2.30
N TYR A 39 13.01 13.83 1.51
CA TYR A 39 12.02 12.85 1.97
C TYR A 39 12.42 11.47 1.47
N ILE A 40 12.52 10.51 2.38
CA ILE A 40 12.96 9.14 2.11
C ILE A 40 11.83 8.19 2.45
N SER A 41 11.54 7.25 1.55
CA SER A 41 10.56 6.20 1.78
C SER A 41 10.91 5.38 3.01
N CYS A 42 9.92 5.07 3.82
CA CYS A 42 10.07 4.32 5.06
C CYS A 42 8.79 3.54 5.39
N HIS A 43 8.89 2.62 6.34
CA HIS A 43 7.70 1.97 6.90
C HIS A 43 6.76 3.02 7.53
N PRO A 44 5.41 2.85 7.45
CA PRO A 44 4.46 3.82 7.99
C PRO A 44 4.66 4.16 9.47
N ASN A 45 5.12 3.23 10.29
CA ASN A 45 5.40 3.49 11.71
C ASN A 45 6.52 4.51 11.93
N ASP A 46 7.44 4.66 10.96
CA ASP A 46 8.52 5.65 10.96
C ASP A 46 8.18 6.88 10.11
N GLY A 47 7.01 6.85 9.46
CA GLY A 47 6.58 7.87 8.52
C GLY A 47 6.16 9.17 9.21
N THR A 48 6.50 10.28 8.58
CA THR A 48 6.09 11.61 9.02
C THR A 48 5.19 12.30 8.00
N HIS A 49 5.21 11.84 6.76
CA HIS A 49 4.43 12.39 5.67
C HIS A 49 4.05 11.31 4.65
N THR A 50 3.04 11.59 3.84
CA THR A 50 2.81 10.82 2.60
C THR A 50 3.43 11.56 1.40
N SER A 51 4.04 10.84 0.47
CA SER A 51 4.43 11.40 -0.83
C SER A 51 3.31 11.34 -1.86
N ASN A 52 2.25 10.58 -1.61
CA ASN A 52 1.16 10.28 -2.53
C ASN A 52 0.33 11.52 -2.90
N ALA A 53 0.31 11.85 -4.20
CA ALA A 53 -0.39 13.03 -4.70
C ALA A 53 -1.93 12.89 -4.62
N SER A 54 -2.46 11.68 -4.74
CA SER A 54 -3.91 11.43 -4.65
C SER A 54 -4.42 11.63 -3.22
N ILE A 55 -3.69 11.12 -2.22
CA ILE A 55 -3.98 11.33 -0.79
C ILE A 55 -3.90 12.81 -0.46
N LYS A 56 -2.81 13.49 -0.88
CA LYS A 56 -2.63 14.93 -0.68
C LYS A 56 -3.77 15.75 -1.27
N SER A 57 -4.22 15.40 -2.45
CA SER A 57 -5.33 16.09 -3.11
C SER A 57 -6.66 15.81 -2.43
N PHE A 58 -6.92 14.57 -2.05
CA PHE A 58 -8.17 14.17 -1.41
C PHE A 58 -8.39 14.85 -0.06
N PHE A 59 -7.35 14.95 0.77
CA PHE A 59 -7.39 15.55 2.11
C PHE A 59 -6.88 17.00 2.17
N LYS A 60 -6.73 17.68 1.04
CA LYS A 60 -6.16 19.03 0.96
C LYS A 60 -6.85 20.03 1.89
N ASP A 61 -8.18 19.98 1.94
CA ASP A 61 -8.99 20.93 2.70
C ASP A 61 -9.15 20.54 4.17
N ASP A 62 -8.83 19.29 4.52
CA ASP A 62 -8.97 18.77 5.89
C ASP A 62 -7.77 19.12 6.78
N GLY A 63 -6.75 19.76 6.23
CA GLY A 63 -5.52 20.12 6.95
C GLY A 63 -4.62 18.94 7.32
N LEU A 64 -4.97 17.72 6.93
CA LEU A 64 -4.33 16.45 7.32
C LEU A 64 -2.94 16.18 6.70
N ILE A 65 -2.33 17.16 5.99
CA ILE A 65 -1.14 16.92 5.18
C ILE A 65 0.05 17.78 5.58
N LYS A 66 -0.04 18.55 6.66
CA LYS A 66 0.90 19.63 6.96
C LYS A 66 1.93 19.33 8.06
N SER A 67 1.80 18.23 8.79
CA SER A 67 2.71 17.89 9.90
C SER A 67 2.79 16.39 10.19
N ASP A 68 3.83 15.97 10.90
CA ASP A 68 4.09 14.59 11.31
C ASP A 68 2.90 13.96 12.09
N LYS A 69 2.27 14.74 12.96
CA LYS A 69 1.07 14.29 13.70
C LYS A 69 -0.10 13.97 12.79
N GLN A 70 -0.19 14.63 11.65
CA GLN A 70 -1.25 14.45 10.67
C GLN A 70 -1.06 13.18 9.83
N PHE A 71 0.18 12.73 9.65
CA PHE A 71 0.43 11.45 8.97
C PHE A 71 -0.11 10.27 9.79
N GLN A 72 0.04 10.28 11.12
CA GLN A 72 -0.54 9.24 11.98
C GLN A 72 -2.06 9.23 11.91
N LEU A 73 -2.71 10.39 11.79
CA LEU A 73 -4.16 10.46 11.56
C LEU A 73 -4.58 9.82 10.23
N LEU A 74 -3.73 9.85 9.19
CA LEU A 74 -4.00 9.12 7.94
C LEU A 74 -3.89 7.61 8.14
N VAL A 75 -2.88 7.15 8.90
CA VAL A 75 -2.68 5.72 9.21
C VAL A 75 -3.86 5.16 10.01
N GLU A 76 -4.31 5.91 11.03
CA GLU A 76 -5.37 5.52 11.95
C GLU A 76 -6.79 5.86 11.47
N MET A 77 -6.92 6.43 10.27
CA MET A 77 -8.19 6.94 9.76
C MET A 77 -9.20 5.81 9.51
N ASP A 78 -10.35 5.96 10.11
CA ASP A 78 -11.46 5.04 9.89
C ASP A 78 -12.03 5.11 8.45
N SER A 79 -12.74 4.06 8.07
CA SER A 79 -13.28 3.87 6.72
C SER A 79 -14.26 4.98 6.30
N LYS A 80 -15.00 5.57 7.25
CA LYS A 80 -16.01 6.61 6.97
C LYS A 80 -15.36 7.93 6.57
N ASN A 81 -14.23 8.27 7.20
CA ASN A 81 -13.50 9.51 6.91
C ASN A 81 -12.71 9.45 5.59
N LYS A 82 -12.64 8.27 4.97
CA LYS A 82 -12.08 8.07 3.62
C LYS A 82 -13.08 8.28 2.49
N ILE A 83 -14.27 8.80 2.80
CA ILE A 83 -15.35 9.04 1.83
C ILE A 83 -15.70 10.53 1.83
N LYS A 84 -15.75 11.13 0.65
CA LYS A 84 -16.23 12.49 0.39
C LYS A 84 -17.23 12.44 -0.77
N ASP A 85 -18.47 12.80 -0.51
CA ASP A 85 -19.58 12.71 -1.47
C ASP A 85 -19.67 11.31 -2.11
N LYS A 86 -19.42 11.23 -3.41
CA LYS A 86 -19.42 9.99 -4.20
C LYS A 86 -18.03 9.41 -4.44
N THR A 87 -17.00 9.91 -3.77
CA THR A 87 -15.62 9.46 -3.93
C THR A 87 -15.09 8.85 -2.65
N ARG A 88 -14.56 7.63 -2.73
CA ARG A 88 -13.81 6.98 -1.66
C ARG A 88 -12.34 6.86 -2.07
N ILE A 89 -11.44 7.11 -1.13
CA ILE A 89 -10.03 6.75 -1.24
C ILE A 89 -9.75 5.52 -0.38
N ALA A 90 -9.01 4.56 -0.93
CA ALA A 90 -8.59 3.35 -0.25
C ALA A 90 -7.06 3.23 -0.33
N TYR A 91 -6.41 3.11 0.79
CA TYR A 91 -4.98 2.89 0.97
C TYR A 91 -4.77 1.97 2.16
N GLN A 92 -3.57 1.47 2.35
CA GLN A 92 -3.23 0.45 3.34
C GLN A 92 -3.78 0.78 4.72
N ILE A 93 -4.44 -0.22 5.30
CA ILE A 93 -4.90 -0.28 6.69
C ILE A 93 -4.21 -1.46 7.38
N PRO A 94 -4.25 -1.56 8.70
CA PRO A 94 -3.63 -2.69 9.38
C PRO A 94 -4.21 -4.02 8.93
N GLU A 95 -3.34 -4.94 8.54
CA GLU A 95 -3.64 -6.32 8.17
C GLU A 95 -3.42 -7.27 9.36
N ASN A 96 -3.78 -8.55 9.21
CA ASN A 96 -3.58 -9.58 10.24
C ASN A 96 -4.12 -9.17 11.62
N ASP A 97 -5.41 -8.81 11.69
CA ASP A 97 -6.08 -8.35 12.92
C ASP A 97 -5.38 -7.16 13.59
N GLY A 98 -4.89 -6.24 12.78
CA GLY A 98 -4.25 -5.01 13.26
C GLY A 98 -2.78 -5.16 13.62
N LYS A 99 -2.15 -6.30 13.35
CA LYS A 99 -0.75 -6.57 13.74
C LYS A 99 0.28 -6.01 12.76
N TYR A 100 -0.10 -5.74 11.51
CA TYR A 100 0.81 -5.26 10.50
C TYR A 100 0.25 -4.07 9.73
N GLN A 101 0.92 -2.93 9.74
CA GLN A 101 0.61 -1.75 8.94
C GLN A 101 1.48 -1.75 7.67
N ALA A 102 0.86 -1.99 6.53
CA ALA A 102 1.59 -2.02 5.27
C ALA A 102 1.86 -0.61 4.71
N SER A 103 2.88 -0.51 3.86
CA SER A 103 3.30 0.69 3.13
C SER A 103 2.84 0.69 1.67
N SER A 104 2.71 -0.48 1.08
CA SER A 104 2.36 -0.70 -0.34
C SER A 104 1.46 -1.92 -0.49
N PHE A 105 0.96 -2.14 -1.72
CA PHE A 105 0.21 -3.35 -2.05
C PHE A 105 1.04 -4.60 -1.77
N GLU A 106 2.32 -4.59 -2.15
CA GLU A 106 3.16 -5.77 -2.09
C GLU A 106 3.37 -6.27 -0.68
N ASP A 107 3.73 -5.40 0.26
CA ASP A 107 3.95 -5.81 1.64
C ASP A 107 2.64 -6.10 2.39
N ALA A 108 1.52 -5.44 2.04
CA ALA A 108 0.19 -5.80 2.51
C ALA A 108 -0.20 -7.21 2.07
N PHE A 109 0.00 -7.50 0.78
CA PHE A 109 -0.30 -8.81 0.21
C PHE A 109 0.53 -9.92 0.86
N ILE A 110 1.84 -9.71 0.99
CA ILE A 110 2.76 -10.69 1.60
C ILE A 110 2.40 -10.94 3.06
N ALA A 111 2.10 -9.89 3.82
CA ALA A 111 1.70 -10.03 5.22
C ALA A 111 0.43 -10.88 5.40
N LEU A 112 -0.54 -10.71 4.49
CA LEU A 112 -1.81 -11.43 4.54
C LEU A 112 -1.72 -12.86 3.99
N ASN A 113 -0.80 -13.10 3.04
CA ASN A 113 -0.71 -14.32 2.25
C ASN A 113 0.65 -15.03 2.36
N LYS A 114 1.26 -14.98 3.54
CA LYS A 114 2.59 -15.57 3.77
C LYS A 114 2.68 -17.02 3.31
N ASP A 115 1.73 -17.86 3.69
CA ASP A 115 1.73 -19.29 3.35
C ASP A 115 1.62 -19.53 1.85
N PHE A 116 0.80 -18.72 1.16
CA PHE A 116 0.72 -18.74 -0.30
C PHE A 116 2.07 -18.38 -0.96
N ILE A 117 2.77 -17.35 -0.46
CA ILE A 117 4.09 -16.96 -0.96
C ILE A 117 5.11 -18.09 -0.76
N LEU A 118 5.15 -18.70 0.42
CA LEU A 118 6.06 -19.80 0.73
C LEU A 118 5.78 -21.04 -0.14
N LYS A 119 4.52 -21.40 -0.33
CA LYS A 119 4.11 -22.52 -1.16
C LYS A 119 4.52 -22.34 -2.63
N ASN A 120 4.41 -21.13 -3.16
CA ASN A 120 4.64 -20.83 -4.57
C ASN A 120 6.00 -20.17 -4.84
N LYS A 121 6.94 -20.17 -3.88
CA LYS A 121 8.20 -19.41 -3.98
C LYS A 121 9.06 -19.75 -5.19
N GLU A 122 9.15 -21.03 -5.55
CA GLU A 122 9.94 -21.47 -6.71
C GLU A 122 9.35 -20.93 -8.01
N GLY A 123 8.05 -21.09 -8.22
CA GLY A 123 7.36 -20.55 -9.38
C GLY A 123 7.41 -19.01 -9.43
N LEU A 124 7.22 -18.33 -8.30
CA LEU A 124 7.35 -16.86 -8.23
C LEU A 124 8.78 -16.38 -8.60
N ASN A 125 9.80 -17.16 -8.28
CA ASN A 125 11.18 -16.91 -8.71
C ASN A 125 11.35 -17.16 -10.22
N GLU A 126 10.90 -18.29 -10.74
CA GLU A 126 10.99 -18.63 -12.17
C GLU A 126 10.29 -17.60 -13.07
N TYR A 127 9.13 -17.07 -12.64
CA TYR A 127 8.42 -15.99 -13.36
C TYR A 127 9.04 -14.60 -13.16
N GLY A 128 10.16 -14.49 -12.43
CA GLY A 128 10.86 -13.23 -12.20
C GLY A 128 10.06 -12.24 -11.34
N ALA A 129 9.18 -12.75 -10.49
CA ALA A 129 8.42 -11.97 -9.52
C ALA A 129 9.22 -11.70 -8.24
N LEU A 130 9.80 -12.77 -7.67
CA LEU A 130 10.61 -12.73 -6.46
C LEU A 130 12.02 -13.25 -6.74
N LYS A 131 13.00 -12.74 -6.00
CA LYS A 131 14.32 -13.37 -5.90
C LYS A 131 14.19 -14.67 -5.10
N GLU A 132 15.18 -15.54 -5.25
CA GLU A 132 15.38 -16.67 -4.34
C GLU A 132 15.57 -16.15 -2.90
N PHE A 133 14.91 -16.79 -1.93
CA PHE A 133 14.96 -16.41 -0.51
C PHE A 133 14.76 -17.62 0.40
N ASP A 134 15.28 -17.53 1.62
CA ASP A 134 15.03 -18.51 2.67
C ASP A 134 13.73 -18.24 3.41
N ASP A 135 13.03 -19.28 3.89
CA ASP A 135 11.76 -19.15 4.62
C ASP A 135 11.90 -18.23 5.85
N SER A 136 13.08 -18.24 6.50
CA SER A 136 13.39 -17.34 7.62
C SER A 136 13.39 -15.85 7.25
N ASP A 137 13.58 -15.50 5.99
CA ASP A 137 13.53 -14.10 5.54
C ASP A 137 12.14 -13.48 5.65
N ILE A 138 11.08 -14.30 5.52
CA ILE A 138 9.69 -13.87 5.63
C ILE A 138 9.10 -14.13 7.03
N ASP A 139 9.69 -15.03 7.81
CA ASP A 139 9.19 -15.47 9.12
C ASP A 139 9.33 -14.40 10.22
N ASN A 140 10.26 -13.45 10.05
CA ASN A 140 10.50 -12.39 11.02
C ASN A 140 9.39 -11.33 11.08
N GLY A 141 8.43 -11.34 10.14
CA GLY A 141 7.31 -10.41 10.08
C GLY A 141 7.65 -9.02 9.51
N ASP A 142 8.88 -8.81 9.05
CA ASP A 142 9.30 -7.55 8.41
C ASP A 142 8.99 -7.58 6.90
N TYR A 143 7.71 -7.63 6.58
CA TYR A 143 7.23 -7.75 5.19
C TYR A 143 7.59 -6.54 4.32
N TYR A 144 7.74 -5.36 4.91
CA TYR A 144 8.19 -4.16 4.21
C TYR A 144 9.60 -4.34 3.63
N ASN A 145 10.57 -4.70 4.48
CA ASN A 145 11.94 -4.92 4.02
C ASN A 145 12.05 -6.18 3.16
N PHE A 146 11.26 -7.22 3.43
CA PHE A 146 11.18 -8.39 2.58
C PHE A 146 10.73 -8.01 1.16
N ALA A 147 9.66 -7.23 1.00
CA ALA A 147 9.17 -6.77 -0.30
C ALA A 147 10.22 -5.93 -1.04
N LEU A 148 10.86 -4.97 -0.36
CA LEU A 148 11.92 -4.14 -0.94
C LEU A 148 13.14 -4.94 -1.42
N LYS A 149 13.53 -5.98 -0.67
CA LYS A 149 14.71 -6.80 -0.98
C LYS A 149 14.43 -7.81 -2.10
N ASN A 150 13.26 -8.43 -2.09
CA ASN A 150 13.00 -9.65 -2.86
C ASN A 150 12.12 -9.47 -4.09
N ILE A 151 11.24 -8.46 -4.15
CA ILE A 151 10.44 -8.21 -5.35
C ILE A 151 11.35 -7.66 -6.46
N ILE A 152 11.39 -8.37 -7.60
CA ILE A 152 12.21 -7.98 -8.75
C ILE A 152 11.49 -6.89 -9.56
N LYS A 153 10.22 -7.13 -9.89
CA LYS A 153 9.35 -6.20 -10.59
C LYS A 153 7.93 -6.30 -10.06
N LYS A 154 7.35 -5.17 -9.64
CA LYS A 154 5.96 -5.09 -9.14
C LYS A 154 4.94 -5.65 -10.13
N SER A 155 5.09 -5.34 -11.44
CA SER A 155 4.19 -5.86 -12.47
C SER A 155 4.30 -7.36 -12.66
N SER A 156 5.50 -7.93 -12.62
CA SER A 156 5.69 -9.39 -12.68
C SER A 156 5.08 -10.06 -11.45
N PHE A 157 5.30 -9.48 -10.25
CA PHE A 157 4.70 -9.97 -9.02
C PHE A 157 3.17 -10.03 -9.13
N ALA A 158 2.52 -8.92 -9.48
CA ALA A 158 1.07 -8.87 -9.62
C ALA A 158 0.53 -9.87 -10.68
N SER A 159 1.21 -10.01 -11.82
CA SER A 159 0.78 -10.95 -12.87
C SER A 159 0.94 -12.40 -12.43
N SER A 160 2.01 -12.73 -11.69
CA SER A 160 2.24 -14.08 -11.18
C SER A 160 1.19 -14.48 -10.14
N LEU A 161 0.74 -13.54 -9.30
CA LEU A 161 -0.33 -13.82 -8.34
C LEU A 161 -1.62 -14.28 -9.03
N LEU A 162 -1.99 -13.64 -10.15
CA LEU A 162 -3.17 -14.04 -10.94
C LEU A 162 -2.99 -15.43 -11.58
N TYR A 163 -1.78 -15.75 -12.03
CA TYR A 163 -1.49 -17.05 -12.61
C TYR A 163 -1.63 -18.16 -11.55
N PHE A 164 -0.97 -18.02 -10.41
CA PHE A 164 -1.01 -19.02 -9.35
C PHE A 164 -2.37 -19.15 -8.66
N ASP A 165 -3.19 -18.09 -8.66
CA ASP A 165 -4.57 -18.18 -8.16
C ASP A 165 -5.43 -19.10 -9.02
N SER A 166 -5.23 -19.11 -10.34
CA SER A 166 -5.97 -19.97 -11.27
C SER A 166 -5.60 -21.45 -11.17
N GLU A 167 -4.40 -21.76 -10.71
CA GLU A 167 -3.86 -23.13 -10.59
C GLU A 167 -4.16 -23.78 -9.22
N ASN A 168 -4.59 -23.01 -8.22
CA ASN A 168 -4.86 -23.48 -6.87
C ASN A 168 -6.34 -23.78 -6.64
N ASP A 169 -6.62 -24.77 -5.75
CA ASP A 169 -7.94 -25.06 -5.25
C ASP A 169 -8.50 -23.87 -4.43
N GLU A 170 -9.83 -23.80 -4.26
CA GLU A 170 -10.51 -22.69 -3.56
C GLU A 170 -9.96 -22.42 -2.15
N GLU A 171 -9.55 -23.49 -1.43
CA GLU A 171 -9.00 -23.38 -0.07
C GLU A 171 -7.57 -22.83 -0.03
N GLU A 172 -6.88 -22.79 -1.18
CA GLU A 172 -5.48 -22.37 -1.31
C GLU A 172 -5.31 -21.02 -2.00
N LYS A 173 -6.42 -20.35 -2.32
CA LYS A 173 -6.41 -19.02 -2.93
C LYS A 173 -5.88 -17.97 -1.97
N TRP A 174 -5.21 -16.97 -2.54
CA TRP A 174 -4.77 -15.81 -1.77
C TRP A 174 -5.95 -14.90 -1.37
N LYS A 175 -5.74 -14.12 -0.33
CA LYS A 175 -6.69 -13.15 0.20
C LYS A 175 -6.37 -11.75 -0.31
N VAL A 176 -7.40 -11.00 -0.67
CA VAL A 176 -7.27 -9.58 -1.07
C VAL A 176 -6.93 -8.74 0.15
N PRO A 177 -5.96 -7.80 0.10
CA PRO A 177 -5.73 -6.84 1.17
C PRO A 177 -7.01 -6.07 1.55
N HIS A 178 -7.27 -5.94 2.84
CA HIS A 178 -8.54 -5.45 3.38
C HIS A 178 -8.93 -4.07 2.85
N TYR A 179 -7.99 -3.16 2.65
CA TYR A 179 -8.30 -1.82 2.13
C TYR A 179 -8.86 -1.85 0.70
N ILE A 180 -8.43 -2.83 -0.12
CA ILE A 180 -8.95 -3.06 -1.48
C ILE A 180 -10.35 -3.68 -1.39
N GLU A 181 -10.50 -4.73 -0.58
CA GLU A 181 -11.78 -5.41 -0.38
C GLU A 181 -12.85 -4.43 0.10
N GLU A 182 -12.60 -3.68 1.18
CA GLU A 182 -13.52 -2.66 1.67
C GLU A 182 -13.88 -1.60 0.62
N GLY A 183 -12.89 -1.20 -0.19
CA GLY A 183 -13.09 -0.25 -1.27
C GLY A 183 -14.04 -0.78 -2.34
N LEU A 184 -13.82 -2.02 -2.79
CA LEU A 184 -14.64 -2.68 -3.81
C LEU A 184 -16.06 -2.97 -3.31
N LEU A 185 -16.21 -3.43 -2.07
CA LEU A 185 -17.52 -3.63 -1.44
C LEU A 185 -18.29 -2.31 -1.37
N TRP A 186 -17.65 -1.22 -0.92
CA TRP A 186 -18.27 0.10 -0.92
C TRP A 186 -18.69 0.56 -2.33
N LEU A 187 -17.89 0.26 -3.36
CA LEU A 187 -18.23 0.63 -4.74
C LEU A 187 -19.45 -0.16 -5.26
N ARG A 188 -19.53 -1.45 -4.90
CA ARG A 188 -20.62 -2.35 -5.31
C ARG A 188 -21.96 -2.01 -4.66
N ASP A 189 -21.96 -1.72 -3.35
CA ASP A 189 -23.17 -1.74 -2.49
C ASP A 189 -24.04 -0.47 -2.61
N ASN A 190 -24.03 0.23 -3.76
CA ASN A 190 -24.96 1.33 -4.00
C ASN A 190 -25.28 1.52 -5.48
#